data_7e169f671d237e0f3e26f12cf4bc861b
#
_entry.id   7e169f671d237e0f3e26f12cf4bc861b
#
_cell.length_a   1.000
_cell.length_b   1.000
_cell.length_c   1.000
_cell.angle_alpha   90.00
_cell.angle_beta   90.00
_cell.angle_gamma   90.00
#
_symmetry.space_group_name_H-M   'P 1'
#
loop_
_entity.id
_entity.type
_entity.pdbx_description
1 polymer ?
#
loop_
_entity_poly.entity_id
_entity_poly.type
_entity_poly.pdbx_seq_one_letter_code
_entity_poly.pdbx_strand_id
1 'polypeptide(L)'
;MSVTSYNMKPTTLLLTLVTLLAVQANAQCRTFTKKNCLPTLDGYVQNENYNSAVLIPGDEAELELTFLAGIDYRVAICAHPVLGAVEFEVLDEQNIRVWSNSDGADHLDLRVENAQRLTFKVRVPDTDAAILHEGCVSILLGSKG
;
A
#
# COMPACT_ATOMS: atom_id res chain seq x y z
N MET A 1 37.62 -35.67 -14.99
CA MET A 1 36.69 -34.61 -14.58
C MET A 1 37.14 -33.29 -15.22
N SER A 2 36.43 -32.82 -16.21
CA SER A 2 36.76 -31.53 -16.81
C SER A 2 35.97 -30.45 -16.06
N VAL A 3 36.70 -29.55 -15.40
CA VAL A 3 36.12 -28.37 -14.76
C VAL A 3 35.87 -27.34 -15.87
N THR A 4 34.62 -27.13 -16.25
CA THR A 4 34.26 -26.07 -17.19
C THR A 4 34.27 -24.74 -16.45
N SER A 5 35.30 -23.96 -16.66
CA SER A 5 35.40 -22.60 -16.14
C SER A 5 34.43 -21.70 -16.91
N TYR A 6 33.32 -21.35 -16.25
CA TYR A 6 32.40 -20.35 -16.78
C TYR A 6 32.99 -18.95 -16.60
N ASN A 7 33.44 -18.38 -17.69
CA ASN A 7 33.92 -17.00 -17.72
C ASN A 7 32.71 -16.06 -17.83
N MET A 8 32.12 -15.74 -16.69
CA MET A 8 30.99 -14.79 -16.62
C MET A 8 31.51 -13.38 -16.92
N LYS A 9 31.03 -12.81 -18.02
CA LYS A 9 31.33 -11.42 -18.37
C LYS A 9 30.84 -10.49 -17.26
N PRO A 10 31.61 -9.44 -16.90
CA PRO A 10 31.24 -8.54 -15.78
C PRO A 10 29.88 -7.83 -15.96
N THR A 11 29.43 -7.66 -17.19
CA THR A 11 28.11 -7.12 -17.54
C THR A 11 26.95 -8.00 -17.08
N THR A 12 27.10 -9.32 -17.11
CA THR A 12 26.04 -10.26 -16.66
C THR A 12 25.93 -10.28 -15.14
N LEU A 13 27.06 -10.14 -14.44
CA LEU A 13 27.08 -10.06 -12.99
C LEU A 13 26.42 -8.77 -12.47
N LEU A 14 26.61 -7.65 -13.16
CA LEU A 14 26.00 -6.36 -12.82
C LEU A 14 24.49 -6.39 -12.99
N LEU A 15 23.98 -7.02 -14.06
CA LEU A 15 22.55 -7.13 -14.34
C LEU A 15 21.82 -7.98 -13.30
N THR A 16 22.44 -9.08 -12.85
CA THR A 16 21.87 -9.95 -11.81
C THR A 16 21.86 -9.28 -10.45
N LEU A 17 22.84 -8.44 -10.12
CA LEU A 17 22.90 -7.71 -8.86
C LEU A 17 21.81 -6.63 -8.77
N VAL A 18 21.53 -5.92 -9.87
CA VAL A 18 20.47 -4.89 -9.92
C VAL A 18 19.08 -5.49 -9.76
N THR A 19 18.82 -6.67 -10.33
CA THR A 19 17.53 -7.35 -10.17
C THR A 19 17.29 -7.87 -8.73
N LEU A 20 18.33 -8.27 -8.01
CA LEU A 20 18.20 -8.68 -6.61
C LEU A 20 17.82 -7.52 -5.67
N LEU A 21 18.28 -6.30 -5.94
CA LEU A 21 17.98 -5.12 -5.12
C LEU A 21 16.54 -4.66 -5.24
N ALA A 22 15.90 -4.83 -6.42
CA ALA A 22 14.50 -4.43 -6.64
C ALA A 22 13.48 -5.31 -5.87
N VAL A 23 13.83 -6.55 -5.54
CA VAL A 23 12.93 -7.47 -4.80
C VAL A 23 12.86 -7.12 -3.31
N GLN A 24 13.84 -6.43 -2.76
CA GLN A 24 13.92 -6.14 -1.33
C GLN A 24 12.95 -5.05 -0.87
N ALA A 25 12.64 -4.06 -1.67
CA ALA A 25 11.73 -2.97 -1.32
C ALA A 25 10.29 -3.47 -1.06
N ASN A 26 9.81 -4.40 -1.87
CA ASN A 26 8.48 -5.00 -1.70
C ASN A 26 8.37 -5.89 -0.44
N ALA A 27 9.46 -6.57 -0.07
CA ALA A 27 9.49 -7.40 1.13
C ALA A 27 9.42 -6.57 2.43
N GLN A 28 10.01 -5.37 2.45
CA GLN A 28 9.98 -4.46 3.61
C GLN A 28 8.57 -3.93 3.87
N CYS A 29 7.84 -3.50 2.84
CA CYS A 29 6.46 -3.05 2.99
C CYS A 29 5.52 -4.17 3.42
N ARG A 30 5.71 -5.39 2.94
CA ARG A 30 4.91 -6.53 3.37
C ARG A 30 5.05 -6.81 4.87
N THR A 31 6.25 -6.76 5.42
CA THR A 31 6.49 -6.91 6.86
C THR A 31 5.87 -5.79 7.66
N PHE A 32 6.05 -4.55 7.21
CA PHE A 32 5.42 -3.38 7.81
C PHE A 32 3.88 -3.52 7.84
N THR A 33 3.28 -3.91 6.72
CA THR A 33 1.82 -4.08 6.57
C THR A 33 1.28 -5.14 7.52
N LYS A 34 1.93 -6.30 7.60
CA LYS A 34 1.54 -7.37 8.52
C LYS A 34 1.59 -6.94 9.98
N LYS A 35 2.60 -6.18 10.35
CA LYS A 35 2.79 -5.77 11.74
C LYS A 35 1.87 -4.62 12.15
N ASN A 36 1.67 -3.63 11.28
CA ASN A 36 1.04 -2.37 11.63
C ASN A 36 -0.38 -2.20 11.10
N CYS A 37 -0.71 -2.78 9.92
CA CYS A 37 -2.03 -2.63 9.31
C CYS A 37 -2.96 -3.80 9.58
N LEU A 38 -2.44 -5.03 9.51
CA LEU A 38 -3.25 -6.24 9.63
C LEU A 38 -4.05 -6.31 10.94
N PRO A 39 -3.52 -5.91 12.12
CA PRO A 39 -4.29 -5.90 13.36
C PRO A 39 -5.52 -5.00 13.32
N THR A 40 -5.51 -3.92 12.51
CA THR A 40 -6.65 -3.00 12.38
C THR A 40 -7.86 -3.66 11.74
N LEU A 41 -7.69 -4.76 11.00
CA LEU A 41 -8.82 -5.50 10.41
C LEU A 41 -9.72 -6.18 11.45
N ASP A 42 -9.21 -6.48 12.64
CA ASP A 42 -9.95 -6.90 13.84
C ASP A 42 -11.19 -7.77 13.55
N GLY A 43 -10.98 -9.01 13.15
CA GLY A 43 -12.04 -9.98 12.88
C GLY A 43 -12.63 -9.95 11.45
N TYR A 44 -12.19 -9.03 10.60
CA TYR A 44 -12.46 -9.10 9.17
C TYR A 44 -11.44 -10.01 8.48
N VAL A 45 -11.91 -10.86 7.59
CA VAL A 45 -11.03 -11.74 6.82
C VAL A 45 -10.33 -10.93 5.74
N GLN A 46 -9.00 -10.89 5.80
CA GLN A 46 -8.21 -10.16 4.83
C GLN A 46 -8.38 -10.74 3.42
N ASN A 47 -8.56 -9.87 2.45
CA ASN A 47 -8.40 -10.19 1.04
C ASN A 47 -6.93 -10.52 0.72
N GLU A 48 -6.67 -11.29 -0.33
CA GLU A 48 -5.33 -11.85 -0.62
C GLU A 48 -4.24 -10.80 -0.90
N ASN A 49 -4.61 -9.58 -1.22
CA ASN A 49 -3.67 -8.55 -1.66
C ASN A 49 -3.19 -7.65 -0.53
N TYR A 50 -1.86 -7.51 -0.45
CA TYR A 50 -1.21 -6.44 0.32
C TYR A 50 -0.96 -5.25 -0.61
N ASN A 51 -1.90 -4.31 -0.66
CA ASN A 51 -1.75 -3.09 -1.45
C ASN A 51 -0.83 -2.13 -0.70
N SER A 52 0.42 -2.09 -1.10
CA SER A 52 1.43 -1.23 -0.48
C SER A 52 2.33 -0.57 -1.51
N ALA A 53 2.81 0.60 -1.17
CA ALA A 53 3.77 1.37 -1.95
C ALA A 53 4.79 2.03 -1.04
N VAL A 54 5.99 2.24 -1.57
CA VAL A 54 7.01 3.09 -0.95
C VAL A 54 6.85 4.50 -1.52
N LEU A 55 6.57 5.46 -0.65
CA LEU A 55 6.33 6.86 -1.02
C LEU A 55 7.30 7.78 -0.28
N ILE A 56 7.50 8.96 -0.86
CA ILE A 56 8.24 10.06 -0.25
C ILE A 56 7.34 11.30 -0.10
N PRO A 57 7.71 12.30 0.70
CA PRO A 57 6.98 13.56 0.78
C PRO A 57 6.71 14.16 -0.61
N GLY A 58 5.47 14.58 -0.85
CA GLY A 58 4.98 15.09 -2.13
C GLY A 58 4.38 14.04 -3.06
N ASP A 59 4.56 12.75 -2.78
CA ASP A 59 4.00 11.67 -3.60
C ASP A 59 2.49 11.53 -3.41
N GLU A 60 1.85 11.09 -4.49
CA GLU A 60 0.45 10.66 -4.51
C GLU A 60 0.35 9.26 -5.11
N ALA A 61 -0.61 8.48 -4.63
CA ALA A 61 -0.93 7.16 -5.17
C ALA A 61 -2.44 6.93 -5.18
N GLU A 62 -2.90 6.09 -6.09
CA GLU A 62 -4.32 5.72 -6.19
C GLU A 62 -4.47 4.19 -6.23
N LEU A 63 -5.53 3.71 -5.60
CA LEU A 63 -5.94 2.32 -5.62
C LEU A 63 -7.44 2.23 -5.85
N GLU A 64 -7.86 1.53 -6.88
CA GLU A 64 -9.26 1.23 -7.13
C GLU A 64 -9.64 -0.11 -6.54
N LEU A 65 -10.69 -0.14 -5.72
CA LEU A 65 -11.24 -1.35 -5.11
C LEU A 65 -12.71 -1.51 -5.49
N THR A 66 -13.11 -2.76 -5.76
CA THR A 66 -14.51 -3.12 -6.05
C THR A 66 -15.17 -3.69 -4.81
N PHE A 67 -16.35 -3.18 -4.48
CA PHE A 67 -17.16 -3.61 -3.35
C PHE A 67 -18.45 -4.25 -3.86
N LEU A 68 -18.76 -5.44 -3.35
CA LEU A 68 -19.97 -6.17 -3.69
C LEU A 68 -21.10 -5.82 -2.71
N ALA A 69 -22.33 -5.84 -3.21
CA ALA A 69 -23.50 -5.53 -2.40
C ALA A 69 -23.69 -6.51 -1.23
N GLY A 70 -24.10 -5.97 -0.09
CA GLY A 70 -24.53 -6.75 1.06
C GLY A 70 -23.40 -7.38 1.89
N ILE A 71 -22.15 -7.05 1.62
CA ILE A 71 -20.98 -7.52 2.37
C ILE A 71 -20.47 -6.39 3.27
N ASP A 72 -20.15 -6.72 4.52
CA ASP A 72 -19.50 -5.79 5.43
C ASP A 72 -17.97 -5.79 5.14
N TYR A 73 -17.43 -4.64 4.87
CA TYR A 73 -16.02 -4.42 4.60
C TYR A 73 -15.37 -3.52 5.64
N ARG A 74 -14.12 -3.80 5.91
CA ARG A 74 -13.20 -2.87 6.56
C ARG A 74 -12.01 -2.62 5.66
N VAL A 75 -11.72 -1.35 5.41
CA VAL A 75 -10.51 -0.91 4.73
C VAL A 75 -9.58 -0.31 5.77
N ALA A 76 -8.51 -1.00 6.09
CA ALA A 76 -7.47 -0.51 7.00
C ALA A 76 -6.44 0.27 6.21
N ILE A 77 -6.07 1.44 6.73
CA ILE A 77 -5.05 2.31 6.15
C ILE A 77 -3.91 2.48 7.15
N CYS A 78 -2.68 2.42 6.68
CA CYS A 78 -1.54 2.72 7.52
C CYS A 78 -0.37 3.28 6.70
N ALA A 79 0.43 4.12 7.36
CA ALA A 79 1.61 4.72 6.79
C ALA A 79 2.76 4.68 7.81
N HIS A 80 3.98 4.55 7.30
CA HIS A 80 5.15 4.61 8.15
C HIS A 80 5.26 6.01 8.78
N PRO A 81 5.51 6.12 10.10
CA PRO A 81 5.53 7.40 10.81
C PRO A 81 6.52 8.42 10.26
N VAL A 82 7.59 7.98 9.57
CA VAL A 82 8.59 8.86 8.95
C VAL A 82 7.98 9.79 7.88
N LEU A 83 6.82 9.42 7.30
CA LEU A 83 6.12 10.20 6.28
C LEU A 83 5.27 11.34 6.88
N GLY A 84 5.12 11.40 8.20
CA GLY A 84 4.24 12.38 8.85
C GLY A 84 2.75 12.05 8.69
N ALA A 85 1.92 13.08 8.62
CA ALA A 85 0.46 12.94 8.52
C ALA A 85 0.04 12.67 7.07
N VAL A 86 0.01 11.40 6.70
CA VAL A 86 -0.44 10.96 5.37
C VAL A 86 -1.95 11.12 5.24
N GLU A 87 -2.38 11.73 4.15
CA GLU A 87 -3.79 11.98 3.84
C GLU A 87 -4.36 10.83 3.01
N PHE A 88 -5.51 10.31 3.43
CA PHE A 88 -6.29 9.33 2.68
C PHE A 88 -7.67 9.89 2.39
N GLU A 89 -8.11 9.75 1.17
CA GLU A 89 -9.49 10.06 0.79
C GLU A 89 -10.08 8.98 -0.13
N VAL A 90 -11.38 8.86 -0.12
CA VAL A 90 -12.13 7.91 -0.94
C VAL A 90 -13.06 8.68 -1.85
N LEU A 91 -12.98 8.38 -3.14
CA LEU A 91 -13.83 8.95 -4.17
C LEU A 91 -14.77 7.87 -4.74
N ASP A 92 -15.99 8.28 -5.05
CA ASP A 92 -16.94 7.44 -5.79
C ASP A 92 -16.65 7.44 -7.32
N GLU A 93 -17.48 6.75 -8.09
CA GLU A 93 -17.35 6.66 -9.54
C GLU A 93 -17.56 8.01 -10.26
N GLN A 94 -18.15 9.00 -9.60
CA GLN A 94 -18.31 10.36 -10.08
C GLN A 94 -17.19 11.30 -9.63
N ASN A 95 -16.12 10.76 -9.03
CA ASN A 95 -15.01 11.51 -8.42
C ASN A 95 -15.45 12.45 -7.26
N ILE A 96 -16.54 12.11 -6.59
CA ILE A 96 -16.99 12.83 -5.41
C ILE A 96 -16.36 12.18 -4.18
N ARG A 97 -15.74 13.00 -3.31
CA ARG A 97 -15.15 12.52 -2.07
C ARG A 97 -16.26 12.10 -1.09
N VAL A 98 -16.27 10.84 -0.74
CA VAL A 98 -17.24 10.24 0.19
C VAL A 98 -16.67 10.00 1.58
N TRP A 99 -15.33 10.01 1.73
CA TRP A 99 -14.66 9.84 3.02
C TRP A 99 -13.24 10.40 3.00
N SER A 100 -12.73 10.76 4.17
CA SER A 100 -11.31 11.09 4.40
C SER A 100 -10.89 10.74 5.84
N ASN A 101 -9.61 10.58 6.07
CA ASN A 101 -9.05 10.31 7.39
C ASN A 101 -8.70 11.59 8.19
N SER A 102 -9.32 12.71 7.88
CA SER A 102 -9.03 14.02 8.51
C SER A 102 -9.24 14.04 10.02
N ASP A 103 -10.03 13.10 10.55
CA ASP A 103 -10.27 12.88 11.99
C ASP A 103 -9.24 11.95 12.65
N GLY A 104 -8.23 11.50 11.91
CA GLY A 104 -7.21 10.56 12.38
C GLY A 104 -7.62 9.09 12.36
N ALA A 105 -8.71 8.74 11.66
CA ALA A 105 -9.14 7.35 11.53
C ALA A 105 -8.09 6.50 10.81
N ASP A 106 -7.90 5.26 11.27
CA ASP A 106 -7.01 4.26 10.70
C ASP A 106 -7.73 3.20 9.87
N HIS A 107 -9.04 3.28 9.76
CA HIS A 107 -9.87 2.41 8.93
C HIS A 107 -11.19 3.06 8.54
N LEU A 108 -11.81 2.49 7.53
CA LEU A 108 -13.15 2.79 7.05
C LEU A 108 -13.98 1.50 7.04
N ASP A 109 -15.09 1.49 7.75
CA ASP A 109 -16.10 0.43 7.66
C ASP A 109 -17.19 0.83 6.68
N LEU A 110 -17.52 -0.05 5.77
CA LEU A 110 -18.56 0.23 4.77
C LEU A 110 -19.33 -1.03 4.34
N ARG A 111 -20.56 -0.79 3.95
CA ARG A 111 -21.41 -1.76 3.29
C ARG A 111 -22.12 -1.04 2.14
N VAL A 112 -22.07 -1.60 0.94
CA VAL A 112 -22.71 -1.02 -0.23
C VAL A 112 -24.02 -1.75 -0.55
N GLU A 113 -25.02 -1.01 -1.01
CA GLU A 113 -26.29 -1.59 -1.46
C GLU A 113 -26.22 -2.13 -2.86
N ASN A 114 -25.40 -1.50 -3.70
CA ASN A 114 -25.11 -1.92 -5.07
C ASN A 114 -23.60 -2.07 -5.25
N ALA A 115 -23.19 -3.06 -6.05
CA ALA A 115 -21.78 -3.22 -6.39
C ALA A 115 -21.24 -1.95 -7.02
N GLN A 116 -20.11 -1.46 -6.52
CA GLN A 116 -19.47 -0.23 -7.00
C GLN A 116 -17.97 -0.25 -6.81
N ARG A 117 -17.29 0.61 -7.53
CA ARG A 117 -15.87 0.86 -7.40
C ARG A 117 -15.63 2.15 -6.64
N LEU A 118 -14.67 2.13 -5.73
CA LEU A 118 -14.21 3.30 -5.01
C LEU A 118 -12.72 3.48 -5.26
N THR A 119 -12.30 4.72 -5.44
CA THR A 119 -10.89 5.08 -5.61
C THR A 119 -10.35 5.61 -4.30
N PHE A 120 -9.35 4.94 -3.76
CA PHE A 120 -8.59 5.37 -2.60
C PHE A 120 -7.40 6.19 -3.06
N LYS A 121 -7.35 7.45 -2.66
CA LYS A 121 -6.23 8.35 -2.92
C LYS A 121 -5.40 8.51 -1.67
N VAL A 122 -4.10 8.44 -1.85
CA VAL A 122 -3.12 8.65 -0.79
C VAL A 122 -2.23 9.82 -1.20
N ARG A 123 -2.03 10.75 -0.29
CA ARG A 123 -1.12 11.87 -0.47
C ARG A 123 -0.19 11.99 0.72
N VAL A 124 1.11 11.99 0.45
CA VAL A 124 2.12 12.32 1.45
C VAL A 124 2.39 13.82 1.37
N PRO A 125 2.15 14.58 2.46
CA PRO A 125 2.38 16.01 2.44
C PRO A 125 3.82 16.36 2.09
N ASP A 126 4.00 17.51 1.41
CA ASP A 126 5.32 18.08 1.17
C ASP A 126 6.03 18.41 2.48
N THR A 127 7.35 18.47 2.44
CA THR A 127 8.19 18.88 3.54
C THR A 127 9.32 19.79 3.05
N ASP A 128 9.72 20.73 3.88
CA ASP A 128 10.90 21.58 3.66
C ASP A 128 12.20 20.93 4.14
N ALA A 129 12.16 19.68 4.60
CA ALA A 129 13.33 18.96 5.07
C ALA A 129 14.36 18.78 3.95
N ALA A 130 15.64 19.00 4.28
CA ALA A 130 16.75 18.82 3.34
C ALA A 130 16.96 17.35 2.93
N ILE A 131 16.50 16.39 3.75
CA ILE A 131 16.57 14.96 3.51
C ILE A 131 15.15 14.43 3.47
N LEU A 132 14.79 13.80 2.34
CA LEU A 132 13.51 13.13 2.17
C LEU A 132 13.66 11.65 2.57
N HIS A 133 12.77 11.19 3.44
CA HIS A 133 12.69 9.79 3.83
C HIS A 133 11.57 9.11 3.07
N GLU A 134 11.85 7.91 2.59
CA GLU A 134 10.83 7.03 2.03
C GLU A 134 10.17 6.19 3.12
N GLY A 135 8.91 5.85 2.96
CA GLY A 135 8.17 5.02 3.89
C GLY A 135 7.08 4.21 3.21
N CYS A 136 6.68 3.12 3.85
CA CYS A 136 5.60 2.29 3.37
C CYS A 136 4.24 2.92 3.68
N VAL A 137 3.35 2.87 2.70
CA VAL A 137 1.92 3.16 2.85
C VAL A 137 1.15 1.92 2.38
N SER A 138 0.14 1.52 3.13
CA SER A 138 -0.62 0.30 2.84
C SER A 138 -2.11 0.50 3.01
N ILE A 139 -2.88 -0.18 2.16
CA ILE A 139 -4.33 -0.27 2.22
C ILE A 139 -4.69 -1.75 2.20
N LEU A 140 -5.34 -2.23 3.27
CA LEU A 140 -5.83 -3.60 3.38
C LEU A 140 -7.34 -3.64 3.33
N LEU A 141 -7.87 -4.56 2.54
CA LEU A 141 -9.29 -4.84 2.48
C LEU A 141 -9.60 -6.13 3.24
N GLY A 142 -10.52 -6.05 4.18
CA GLY A 142 -11.09 -7.19 4.87
C GLY A 142 -12.61 -7.23 4.70
N SER A 143 -13.20 -8.41 4.80
CA SER A 143 -14.64 -8.62 4.69
C SER A 143 -15.17 -9.57 5.75
N LYS A 144 -16.46 -9.40 6.08
CA LYS A 144 -17.27 -10.36 6.86
C LYS A 144 -18.42 -10.83 5.99
N GLY A 145 -18.51 -12.11 5.88
CA GLY A 145 -19.62 -12.75 5.18
C GLY A 145 -20.91 -12.79 6.00
#